data_4ee25d5b5f8865a971a3db014a78cdf2
#
_entry.id   4ee25d5b5f8865a971a3db014a78cdf2
#
_cell.length_a   1.000
_cell.length_b   1.000
_cell.length_c   1.000
_cell.angle_alpha   90.00
_cell.angle_beta   90.00
_cell.angle_gamma   90.00
#
_symmetry.space_group_name_H-M   'P 1'
#
loop_
_entity.id
_entity.type
_entity.pdbx_description
1 polymer ?
#
loop_
_entity_poly.entity_id
_entity_poly.type
_entity_poly.pdbx_seq_one_letter_code
_entity_poly.pdbx_strand_id
1 'polypeptide(L)'
;MSTRRGVFWPLLLIALGLIFLLQNFGFISGVSWLAVASLWPLLLILIGLDIAFARRWPLPTLAVEVAVIAAGIALVAYSPNLSPGVFVFGNGDGSGETDVSVARGNATEMALTLNGGAIRSYHVTGGATQLVEAHSANPDLRLRESGTTRAVVRLDQATSGFFHPISEGDVQVRVASDVPTSLTINVGAGEFDVDLTDVRVTDGRVNVGASSLRLVVPKPTSGDIAIRMNGGASNIVIVVPDGVEARIATTGGLLSLRSDNARVGTGGEARGCVACGTSVETSGYSAARDRVTLTISAGASSIVVR
;
A
#
# COMPACT_ATOMS: atom_id res chain seq x y z
N MET A 1 -47.29 25.95 10.79
CA MET A 1 -45.90 25.47 10.93
C MET A 1 -45.22 25.66 9.58
N SER A 2 -44.52 26.77 9.36
CA SER A 2 -43.73 26.98 8.13
C SER A 2 -42.42 26.22 8.24
N THR A 3 -42.29 25.15 7.50
CA THR A 3 -41.02 24.47 7.28
C THR A 3 -40.08 25.45 6.55
N ARG A 4 -39.26 26.18 7.28
CA ARG A 4 -38.16 26.94 6.66
C ARG A 4 -37.22 25.94 6.04
N ARG A 5 -37.29 25.83 4.71
CA ARG A 5 -36.35 25.07 3.89
C ARG A 5 -34.97 25.69 4.11
N GLY A 6 -34.02 24.91 4.58
CA GLY A 6 -32.62 25.34 4.74
C GLY A 6 -32.10 25.92 3.42
N VAL A 7 -31.36 27.00 3.51
CA VAL A 7 -30.75 27.70 2.36
C VAL A 7 -29.59 26.89 1.79
N PHE A 8 -29.10 25.92 2.54
CA PHE A 8 -27.97 25.03 2.21
C PHE A 8 -28.15 24.31 0.85
N TRP A 9 -29.28 23.62 0.62
CA TRP A 9 -29.49 22.85 -0.62
C TRP A 9 -29.50 23.71 -1.89
N PRO A 10 -30.20 24.85 -1.94
CA PRO A 10 -30.15 25.76 -3.09
C PRO A 10 -28.72 26.30 -3.32
N LEU A 11 -28.00 26.68 -2.28
CA LEU A 11 -26.63 27.16 -2.39
C LEU A 11 -25.65 26.08 -2.92
N LEU A 12 -25.77 24.86 -2.45
CA LEU A 12 -24.98 23.73 -2.95
C LEU A 12 -25.21 23.49 -4.44
N LEU A 13 -26.47 23.50 -4.89
CA LEU A 13 -26.83 23.32 -6.30
C LEU A 13 -26.29 24.47 -7.17
N ILE A 14 -26.36 25.70 -6.68
CA ILE A 14 -25.79 26.87 -7.37
C ILE A 14 -24.27 26.76 -7.49
N ALA A 15 -23.59 26.36 -6.41
CA ALA A 15 -22.13 26.17 -6.41
C ALA A 15 -21.71 25.09 -7.40
N LEU A 16 -22.40 23.94 -7.40
CA LEU A 16 -22.15 22.84 -8.34
C LEU A 16 -22.37 23.27 -9.79
N GLY A 17 -23.48 24.00 -10.05
CA GLY A 17 -23.78 24.56 -11.36
C GLY A 17 -22.75 25.59 -11.84
N LEU A 18 -22.25 26.43 -10.93
CA LEU A 18 -21.20 27.40 -11.23
C LEU A 18 -19.87 26.74 -11.58
N ILE A 19 -19.46 25.70 -10.84
CA ILE A 19 -18.26 24.90 -11.15
C ILE A 19 -18.39 24.30 -12.55
N PHE A 20 -19.54 23.69 -12.86
CA PHE A 20 -19.82 23.09 -14.16
C PHE A 20 -19.76 24.14 -15.28
N LEU A 21 -20.33 25.33 -15.04
CA LEU A 21 -20.33 26.42 -15.99
C LEU A 21 -18.89 26.95 -16.25
N LEU A 22 -18.10 27.15 -15.20
CA LEU A 22 -16.72 27.62 -15.32
C LEU A 22 -15.83 26.60 -16.05
N GLN A 23 -16.08 25.31 -15.85
CA GLN A 23 -15.38 24.25 -16.58
C GLN A 23 -15.77 24.24 -18.06
N ASN A 24 -17.06 24.44 -18.38
CA ASN A 24 -17.54 24.45 -19.76
C ASN A 24 -17.05 25.68 -20.55
N PHE A 25 -16.81 26.81 -19.89
CA PHE A 25 -16.23 27.99 -20.49
C PHE A 25 -14.68 27.99 -20.54
N GLY A 26 -14.03 26.92 -20.06
CA GLY A 26 -12.57 26.80 -20.10
C GLY A 26 -11.82 27.68 -19.12
N PHE A 27 -12.51 28.34 -18.17
CA PHE A 27 -11.87 29.12 -17.11
C PHE A 27 -11.16 28.24 -16.08
N ILE A 28 -11.59 26.97 -15.97
CA ILE A 28 -11.00 25.97 -15.09
C ILE A 28 -10.81 24.71 -15.93
N SER A 29 -9.56 24.44 -16.36
CA SER A 29 -9.21 23.22 -17.07
C SER A 29 -8.72 22.17 -16.08
N GLY A 30 -9.28 20.95 -16.17
CA GLY A 30 -8.77 19.80 -15.41
C GLY A 30 -9.40 19.53 -14.05
N VAL A 31 -10.56 20.11 -13.71
CA VAL A 31 -11.29 19.72 -12.48
C VAL A 31 -11.82 18.30 -12.64
N SER A 32 -11.17 17.34 -11.96
CA SER A 32 -11.70 15.99 -11.88
C SER A 32 -12.92 15.96 -10.95
N TRP A 33 -13.95 15.18 -11.29
CA TRP A 33 -15.12 14.98 -10.43
C TRP A 33 -14.73 14.39 -9.05
N LEU A 34 -13.58 13.70 -8.98
CA LEU A 34 -12.97 13.25 -7.74
C LEU A 34 -12.49 14.41 -6.85
N ALA A 35 -11.94 15.48 -7.45
CA ALA A 35 -11.57 16.67 -6.70
C ALA A 35 -12.80 17.39 -6.11
N VAL A 36 -13.91 17.43 -6.85
CA VAL A 36 -15.19 17.95 -6.32
C VAL A 36 -15.72 17.05 -5.20
N ALA A 37 -15.65 15.74 -5.35
CA ALA A 37 -16.07 14.78 -4.33
C ALA A 37 -15.20 14.88 -3.07
N SER A 38 -13.92 15.22 -3.17
CA SER A 38 -13.03 15.39 -2.02
C SER A 38 -13.34 16.61 -1.15
N LEU A 39 -14.22 17.51 -1.61
CA LEU A 39 -14.74 18.64 -0.82
C LEU A 39 -15.83 18.22 0.19
N TRP A 40 -16.15 16.92 0.32
CA TRP A 40 -17.15 16.44 1.28
C TRP A 40 -16.92 16.89 2.75
N PRO A 41 -15.67 17.07 3.27
CA PRO A 41 -15.50 17.59 4.63
C PRO A 41 -16.00 19.04 4.76
N LEU A 42 -15.87 19.81 3.68
CA LEU A 42 -16.36 21.18 3.59
C LEU A 42 -17.89 21.21 3.62
N LEU A 43 -18.56 20.21 3.01
CA LEU A 43 -19.98 20.00 3.12
C LEU A 43 -20.44 19.75 4.56
N LEU A 44 -19.70 18.95 5.33
CA LEU A 44 -20.00 18.71 6.73
C LEU A 44 -19.85 19.97 7.58
N ILE A 45 -18.86 20.81 7.29
CA ILE A 45 -18.67 22.11 7.96
C ILE A 45 -19.85 23.03 7.63
N LEU A 46 -20.26 23.11 6.37
CA LEU A 46 -21.40 23.92 5.94
C LEU A 46 -22.72 23.46 6.58
N ILE A 47 -22.96 22.14 6.60
CA ILE A 47 -24.13 21.56 7.29
C ILE A 47 -24.07 21.87 8.79
N GLY A 48 -22.91 21.75 9.41
CA GLY A 48 -22.73 22.09 10.82
C GLY A 48 -22.99 23.56 11.13
N LEU A 49 -22.51 24.48 10.29
CA LEU A 49 -22.77 25.91 10.37
C LEU A 49 -24.26 26.24 10.19
N ASP A 50 -24.91 25.65 9.19
CA ASP A 50 -26.36 25.86 8.96
C ASP A 50 -27.19 25.41 10.17
N ILE A 51 -26.89 24.21 10.72
CA ILE A 51 -27.57 23.68 11.91
C ILE A 51 -27.34 24.59 13.15
N ALA A 52 -26.10 25.04 13.34
CA ALA A 52 -25.73 25.78 14.55
C ALA A 52 -26.21 27.24 14.55
N PHE A 53 -26.10 27.93 13.42
CA PHE A 53 -26.25 29.39 13.36
C PHE A 53 -27.38 29.91 12.49
N ALA A 54 -27.88 29.18 11.48
CA ALA A 54 -28.93 29.68 10.57
C ALA A 54 -30.23 30.03 11.27
N ARG A 55 -30.50 29.39 12.41
CA ARG A 55 -31.70 29.64 13.21
C ARG A 55 -31.65 30.94 14.00
N ARG A 56 -30.46 31.37 14.38
CA ARG A 56 -30.26 32.53 15.30
C ARG A 56 -29.76 33.77 14.57
N TRP A 57 -28.94 33.61 13.55
CA TRP A 57 -28.32 34.71 12.82
C TRP A 57 -28.22 34.40 11.32
N PRO A 58 -29.34 34.49 10.57
CA PRO A 58 -29.39 33.98 9.20
C PRO A 58 -28.50 34.76 8.21
N LEU A 59 -28.39 36.07 8.34
CA LEU A 59 -27.57 36.90 7.44
C LEU A 59 -26.05 36.68 7.62
N PRO A 60 -25.51 36.70 8.84
CA PRO A 60 -24.07 36.36 9.04
C PRO A 60 -23.72 34.95 8.62
N THR A 61 -24.61 33.96 8.86
CA THR A 61 -24.37 32.56 8.47
C THR A 61 -24.27 32.44 6.94
N LEU A 62 -25.15 33.06 6.20
CA LEU A 62 -25.12 33.10 4.74
C LEU A 62 -23.81 33.73 4.23
N ALA A 63 -23.34 34.80 4.84
CA ALA A 63 -22.07 35.46 4.46
C ALA A 63 -20.86 34.54 4.68
N VAL A 64 -20.84 33.82 5.81
CA VAL A 64 -19.79 32.84 6.11
C VAL A 64 -19.83 31.64 5.16
N GLU A 65 -21.02 31.12 4.87
CA GLU A 65 -21.18 30.00 3.91
C GLU A 65 -20.71 30.38 2.51
N VAL A 66 -21.08 31.57 2.01
CA VAL A 66 -20.60 32.09 0.73
C VAL A 66 -19.08 32.28 0.74
N ALA A 67 -18.51 32.80 1.85
CA ALA A 67 -17.07 32.98 1.98
C ALA A 67 -16.31 31.65 1.99
N VAL A 68 -16.83 30.63 2.68
CA VAL A 68 -16.23 29.27 2.71
C VAL A 68 -16.29 28.61 1.34
N ILE A 69 -17.42 28.74 0.63
CA ILE A 69 -17.57 28.22 -0.74
C ILE A 69 -16.61 28.95 -1.70
N ALA A 70 -16.54 30.27 -1.62
CA ALA A 70 -15.62 31.07 -2.44
C ALA A 70 -14.15 30.74 -2.16
N ALA A 71 -13.79 30.53 -0.90
CA ALA A 71 -12.46 30.09 -0.49
C ALA A 71 -12.14 28.68 -1.04
N GLY A 72 -13.09 27.75 -0.98
CA GLY A 72 -12.96 26.43 -1.56
C GLY A 72 -12.74 26.45 -3.08
N ILE A 73 -13.53 27.25 -3.80
CA ILE A 73 -13.37 27.44 -5.25
C ILE A 73 -12.04 28.12 -5.57
N ALA A 74 -11.63 29.14 -4.83
CA ALA A 74 -10.36 29.83 -5.01
C ALA A 74 -9.18 28.87 -4.73
N LEU A 75 -9.29 28.02 -3.73
CA LEU A 75 -8.27 27.03 -3.39
C LEU A 75 -8.10 26.01 -4.54
N VAL A 76 -9.18 25.56 -5.14
CA VAL A 76 -9.16 24.66 -6.31
C VAL A 76 -8.61 25.38 -7.57
N ALA A 77 -8.96 26.65 -7.76
CA ALA A 77 -8.58 27.40 -8.96
C ALA A 77 -7.12 27.92 -8.94
N TYR A 78 -6.59 28.24 -7.76
CA TYR A 78 -5.30 28.95 -7.62
C TYR A 78 -4.17 28.12 -7.02
N SER A 79 -4.36 26.81 -6.73
CA SER A 79 -3.35 25.98 -6.09
C SER A 79 -2.72 24.94 -7.03
N PRO A 80 -1.94 25.33 -8.06
CA PRO A 80 -1.18 24.32 -8.80
C PRO A 80 0.02 23.75 -8.06
N ASN A 81 0.47 24.34 -6.92
CA ASN A 81 1.74 23.98 -6.29
C ASN A 81 1.80 24.09 -4.75
N LEU A 82 0.69 24.10 -4.05
CA LEU A 82 0.76 24.04 -2.60
C LEU A 82 0.92 22.59 -2.14
N SER A 83 2.18 22.24 -1.86
CA SER A 83 2.57 21.07 -1.10
C SER A 83 2.33 21.36 0.38
N PRO A 84 1.31 20.85 0.98
CA PRO A 84 1.07 21.02 2.38
C PRO A 84 0.50 19.80 3.05
N GLY A 85 0.81 19.66 4.29
CA GLY A 85 0.27 18.64 5.17
C GLY A 85 -1.20 18.77 5.55
N VAL A 86 -2.05 19.53 4.83
CA VAL A 86 -3.45 19.68 5.24
C VAL A 86 -4.50 19.40 4.17
N PHE A 87 -4.32 19.79 2.92
CA PHE A 87 -5.25 19.44 1.83
C PHE A 87 -4.48 19.46 0.51
N VAL A 88 -3.99 18.33 0.06
CA VAL A 88 -3.43 18.22 -1.28
C VAL A 88 -4.54 17.88 -2.24
N PHE A 89 -5.10 18.89 -2.89
CA PHE A 89 -5.82 18.73 -4.14
C PHE A 89 -4.78 18.76 -5.27
N GLY A 90 -3.97 17.72 -5.34
CA GLY A 90 -3.03 17.57 -6.42
C GLY A 90 -3.75 17.03 -7.64
N ASN A 91 -4.03 17.89 -8.63
CA ASN A 91 -3.94 17.46 -10.00
C ASN A 91 -2.44 17.30 -10.28
N GLY A 92 -1.86 16.25 -9.73
CA GLY A 92 -0.65 15.73 -10.30
C GLY A 92 -1.07 15.05 -11.61
N ASP A 93 -0.90 15.71 -12.74
CA ASP A 93 -0.55 15.01 -13.96
C ASP A 93 0.81 14.37 -13.68
N GLY A 94 0.80 13.43 -12.75
CA GLY A 94 1.95 12.65 -12.34
C GLY A 94 2.22 11.55 -13.37
N SER A 95 2.44 11.93 -14.61
CA SER A 95 3.10 11.09 -15.63
C SER A 95 4.62 11.09 -15.44
N GLY A 96 5.09 11.28 -14.21
CA GLY A 96 6.50 11.24 -13.87
C GLY A 96 6.89 9.86 -13.39
N GLU A 97 7.49 9.05 -14.26
CA GLU A 97 8.25 7.88 -13.82
C GLU A 97 9.32 8.33 -12.84
N THR A 98 9.46 7.61 -11.74
CA THR A 98 10.49 7.88 -10.72
C THR A 98 11.43 6.69 -10.63
N ASP A 99 12.68 6.92 -10.97
CA ASP A 99 13.77 5.97 -10.76
C ASP A 99 14.59 6.40 -9.56
N VAL A 100 14.74 5.50 -8.60
CA VAL A 100 15.58 5.72 -7.43
C VAL A 100 16.50 4.53 -7.22
N SER A 101 17.74 4.80 -6.83
CA SER A 101 18.71 3.75 -6.56
C SER A 101 19.60 4.10 -5.38
N VAL A 102 20.08 3.06 -4.69
CA VAL A 102 21.09 3.16 -3.65
C VAL A 102 22.34 2.49 -4.16
N ALA A 103 23.43 3.27 -4.20
CA ALA A 103 24.72 2.75 -4.60
C ALA A 103 25.22 1.69 -3.59
N ARG A 104 25.91 0.67 -4.08
CA ARG A 104 26.41 -0.41 -3.24
C ARG A 104 27.38 0.07 -2.15
N GLY A 105 28.24 1.04 -2.47
CA GLY A 105 29.24 1.56 -1.55
C GLY A 105 30.08 0.43 -0.91
N ASN A 106 30.28 0.54 0.41
CA ASN A 106 30.99 -0.46 1.23
C ASN A 106 30.04 -1.36 2.02
N ALA A 107 28.78 -1.47 1.63
CA ALA A 107 27.79 -2.26 2.36
C ALA A 107 28.09 -3.76 2.27
N THR A 108 28.28 -4.38 3.42
CA THR A 108 28.45 -5.84 3.58
C THR A 108 27.16 -6.51 4.05
N GLU A 109 26.22 -5.75 4.60
CA GLU A 109 24.90 -6.18 5.05
C GLU A 109 23.87 -5.10 4.73
N MET A 110 22.62 -5.51 4.55
CA MET A 110 21.51 -4.58 4.31
C MET A 110 20.29 -4.90 5.17
N ALA A 111 19.68 -3.86 5.72
CA ALA A 111 18.35 -3.92 6.27
C ALA A 111 17.41 -3.14 5.32
N LEU A 112 16.58 -3.86 4.59
CA LEU A 112 15.67 -3.29 3.59
C LEU A 112 14.25 -3.26 4.15
N THR A 113 13.66 -2.07 4.18
CA THR A 113 12.26 -1.88 4.55
C THR A 113 11.51 -1.28 3.36
N LEU A 114 10.49 -1.99 2.90
CA LEU A 114 9.59 -1.59 1.83
C LEU A 114 8.23 -1.26 2.42
N ASN A 115 7.80 -0.01 2.29
CA ASN A 115 6.49 0.44 2.76
C ASN A 115 5.64 0.87 1.57
N GLY A 116 4.48 0.25 1.43
CA GLY A 116 3.51 0.58 0.41
C GLY A 116 2.11 0.69 1.01
N GLY A 117 1.33 1.66 0.58
CA GLY A 117 -0.06 1.80 0.97
C GLY A 117 -1.00 0.93 0.14
N ALA A 118 -2.00 1.56 -0.49
CA ALA A 118 -2.84 0.93 -1.50
C ALA A 118 -2.21 1.11 -2.88
N ILE A 119 -1.75 0.04 -3.50
CA ILE A 119 -0.97 0.03 -4.74
C ILE A 119 -1.56 -0.99 -5.69
N ARG A 120 -1.58 -0.71 -6.99
CA ARG A 120 -2.08 -1.67 -7.99
C ARG A 120 -1.20 -2.91 -8.01
N SER A 121 0.08 -2.76 -8.29
CA SER A 121 1.04 -3.86 -8.28
C SER A 121 2.38 -3.45 -7.72
N TYR A 122 3.02 -4.39 -7.04
CA TYR A 122 4.32 -4.21 -6.41
C TYR A 122 5.16 -5.46 -6.67
N HIS A 123 6.24 -5.30 -7.43
CA HIS A 123 7.13 -6.39 -7.79
C HIS A 123 8.47 -6.25 -7.09
N VAL A 124 8.91 -7.29 -6.41
CA VAL A 124 10.24 -7.35 -5.78
C VAL A 124 11.01 -8.52 -6.37
N THR A 125 12.19 -8.26 -6.89
CA THR A 125 13.06 -9.28 -7.49
C THR A 125 14.51 -9.09 -7.08
N GLY A 126 15.33 -10.11 -7.26
CA GLY A 126 16.79 -10.02 -7.14
C GLY A 126 17.45 -9.43 -8.39
N GLY A 127 18.78 -9.34 -8.37
CA GLY A 127 19.60 -9.03 -9.55
C GLY A 127 19.78 -7.53 -9.81
N ALA A 128 19.68 -6.67 -8.80
CA ALA A 128 20.09 -5.28 -8.92
C ALA A 128 21.61 -5.16 -9.15
N THR A 129 22.03 -4.21 -9.95
CA THR A 129 23.44 -3.85 -10.15
C THR A 129 23.93 -2.94 -9.01
N GLN A 130 23.04 -2.16 -8.46
CA GLN A 130 23.22 -1.35 -7.25
C GLN A 130 22.75 -2.15 -6.01
N LEU A 131 22.79 -1.53 -4.83
CA LEU A 131 22.27 -2.15 -3.62
C LEU A 131 20.75 -2.39 -3.69
N VAL A 132 20.03 -1.35 -4.10
CA VAL A 132 18.59 -1.36 -4.40
C VAL A 132 18.33 -0.45 -5.57
N GLU A 133 17.51 -0.90 -6.49
CA GLU A 133 16.98 -0.11 -7.61
C GLU A 133 15.46 -0.19 -7.54
N ALA A 134 14.79 0.95 -7.64
CA ALA A 134 13.34 0.97 -7.67
C ALA A 134 12.83 1.93 -8.74
N HIS A 135 11.85 1.44 -9.48
CA HIS A 135 11.15 2.15 -10.53
C HIS A 135 9.68 2.23 -10.18
N SER A 136 9.07 3.38 -10.36
CA SER A 136 7.64 3.57 -10.19
C SER A 136 7.09 4.53 -11.22
N ALA A 137 5.93 4.19 -11.78
CA ALA A 137 5.14 5.12 -12.56
C ALA A 137 4.49 6.23 -11.71
N ASN A 138 4.77 6.26 -10.40
CA ASN A 138 4.24 7.25 -9.47
C ASN A 138 5.37 8.12 -8.91
N PRO A 139 5.25 9.46 -8.94
CA PRO A 139 6.28 10.38 -8.46
C PRO A 139 6.50 10.37 -6.93
N ASP A 140 5.64 9.70 -6.18
CA ASP A 140 5.68 9.68 -4.71
C ASP A 140 6.57 8.58 -4.09
N LEU A 141 7.46 7.98 -4.89
CA LEU A 141 8.43 7.02 -4.40
C LEU A 141 9.61 7.74 -3.72
N ARG A 142 9.85 7.43 -2.44
CA ARG A 142 10.92 8.04 -1.65
C ARG A 142 11.86 6.98 -1.11
N LEU A 143 13.13 7.13 -1.42
CA LEU A 143 14.20 6.27 -0.95
C LEU A 143 15.02 7.01 0.10
N ARG A 144 15.27 6.35 1.23
CA ARG A 144 16.16 6.85 2.29
C ARG A 144 17.20 5.80 2.58
N GLU A 145 18.42 6.25 2.69
CA GLU A 145 19.57 5.42 3.02
C GLU A 145 20.29 5.98 4.24
N SER A 146 20.81 5.10 5.08
CA SER A 146 21.71 5.43 6.18
C SER A 146 22.64 4.25 6.47
N GLY A 147 23.79 4.55 7.08
CA GLY A 147 24.81 3.55 7.37
C GLY A 147 25.77 3.31 6.20
N THR A 148 26.97 2.82 6.51
CA THR A 148 28.03 2.58 5.50
C THR A 148 28.31 1.10 5.33
N THR A 149 28.61 0.39 6.39
CA THR A 149 28.92 -1.06 6.35
C THR A 149 27.63 -1.89 6.43
N ARG A 150 26.73 -1.50 7.31
CA ARG A 150 25.37 -2.02 7.37
C ARG A 150 24.45 -0.94 6.82
N ALA A 151 24.07 -1.09 5.56
CA ALA A 151 23.13 -0.18 4.92
C ALA A 151 21.71 -0.39 5.45
N VAL A 152 21.07 0.68 5.88
CA VAL A 152 19.64 0.68 6.21
C VAL A 152 18.92 1.43 5.11
N VAL A 153 18.19 0.70 4.28
CA VAL A 153 17.48 1.23 3.13
C VAL A 153 15.99 1.18 3.41
N ARG A 154 15.32 2.31 3.26
CA ARG A 154 13.87 2.41 3.41
C ARG A 154 13.28 3.00 2.15
N LEU A 155 12.39 2.27 1.54
CA LEU A 155 11.58 2.68 0.42
C LEU A 155 10.16 2.95 0.89
N ASP A 156 9.74 4.19 0.84
CA ASP A 156 8.41 4.63 1.20
C ASP A 156 7.68 5.06 -0.07
N GLN A 157 6.55 4.43 -0.37
CA GLN A 157 5.62 4.98 -1.32
C GLN A 157 4.58 5.78 -0.56
N ALA A 158 4.61 7.09 -0.73
CA ALA A 158 3.65 7.97 -0.11
C ALA A 158 2.28 7.78 -0.78
N THR A 159 1.31 7.31 -0.03
CA THR A 159 -0.09 7.46 -0.39
C THR A 159 -0.50 8.84 0.02
N SER A 160 -0.60 9.75 -0.93
CA SER A 160 -1.04 11.12 -0.65
C SER A 160 -2.54 11.11 -0.35
N GLY A 161 -2.88 11.25 0.95
CA GLY A 161 -4.20 11.62 1.42
C GLY A 161 -5.21 10.49 1.60
N PHE A 162 -6.14 10.73 2.50
CA PHE A 162 -7.22 9.80 2.91
C PHE A 162 -8.22 9.45 1.78
N PHE A 163 -8.14 10.12 0.64
CA PHE A 163 -9.06 10.01 -0.50
C PHE A 163 -8.37 9.84 -1.85
N HIS A 164 -7.07 9.51 -1.88
CA HIS A 164 -6.49 9.13 -3.16
C HIS A 164 -7.00 7.73 -3.53
N PRO A 165 -7.49 7.58 -4.76
CA PRO A 165 -7.71 6.26 -5.32
C PRO A 165 -6.40 5.47 -5.25
N ILE A 166 -6.53 4.14 -5.22
CA ILE A 166 -5.40 3.21 -5.34
C ILE A 166 -4.42 3.81 -6.34
N SER A 167 -3.19 4.03 -5.92
CA SER A 167 -2.16 4.52 -6.82
C SER A 167 -2.11 3.61 -8.04
N GLU A 168 -2.44 4.13 -9.22
CA GLU A 168 -2.51 3.35 -10.46
C GLU A 168 -1.13 2.89 -10.93
N GLY A 169 -0.06 3.29 -10.23
CA GLY A 169 1.31 2.97 -10.58
C GLY A 169 1.75 1.58 -10.15
N ASP A 170 2.52 0.96 -11.03
CA ASP A 170 3.28 -0.24 -10.74
C ASP A 170 4.61 0.18 -10.08
N VAL A 171 5.01 -0.54 -9.03
CA VAL A 171 6.31 -0.37 -8.38
C VAL A 171 7.15 -1.61 -8.62
N GLN A 172 8.33 -1.44 -9.16
CA GLN A 172 9.31 -2.49 -9.37
C GLN A 172 10.52 -2.22 -8.50
N VAL A 173 10.90 -3.18 -7.67
CA VAL A 173 12.07 -3.10 -6.81
C VAL A 173 13.02 -4.25 -7.13
N ARG A 174 14.27 -3.93 -7.43
CA ARG A 174 15.34 -4.89 -7.60
C ARG A 174 16.32 -4.77 -6.45
N VAL A 175 16.75 -5.90 -5.93
CA VAL A 175 17.63 -6.02 -4.75
C VAL A 175 18.92 -6.71 -5.13
N ALA A 176 20.06 -6.29 -4.59
CA ALA A 176 21.34 -6.96 -4.81
C ALA A 176 21.27 -8.41 -4.35
N SER A 177 21.76 -9.33 -5.19
CA SER A 177 21.68 -10.77 -4.91
C SER A 177 22.74 -11.28 -3.95
N ASP A 178 23.84 -10.57 -3.80
CA ASP A 178 25.04 -11.01 -3.08
C ASP A 178 25.20 -10.39 -1.68
N VAL A 179 24.36 -9.41 -1.34
CA VAL A 179 24.40 -8.75 -0.02
C VAL A 179 23.40 -9.40 0.93
N PRO A 180 23.84 -9.92 2.09
CA PRO A 180 22.96 -10.42 3.12
C PRO A 180 21.91 -9.37 3.52
N THR A 181 20.64 -9.71 3.38
CA THR A 181 19.54 -8.76 3.52
C THR A 181 18.52 -9.22 4.56
N SER A 182 18.30 -8.39 5.58
CA SER A 182 17.15 -8.48 6.46
C SER A 182 16.00 -7.70 5.82
N LEU A 183 14.89 -8.37 5.48
CA LEU A 183 13.82 -7.82 4.66
C LEU A 183 12.56 -7.57 5.49
N THR A 184 12.05 -6.35 5.44
CA THR A 184 10.73 -6.01 6.00
C THR A 184 9.85 -5.41 4.92
N ILE A 185 8.69 -6.00 4.69
CA ILE A 185 7.68 -5.53 3.73
C ILE A 185 6.42 -5.19 4.51
N ASN A 186 5.97 -3.94 4.41
CA ASN A 186 4.73 -3.45 5.00
C ASN A 186 3.85 -2.89 3.89
N VAL A 187 2.77 -3.58 3.57
CA VAL A 187 1.90 -3.22 2.45
C VAL A 187 0.43 -3.29 2.85
N GLY A 188 -0.36 -2.38 2.33
CA GLY A 188 -1.78 -2.26 2.65
C GLY A 188 -2.66 -3.13 1.77
N ALA A 189 -3.11 -2.61 0.64
CA ALA A 189 -4.00 -3.27 -0.31
C ALA A 189 -3.39 -3.28 -1.72
N GLY A 190 -3.61 -4.35 -2.48
CA GLY A 190 -3.12 -4.47 -3.86
C GLY A 190 -2.63 -5.86 -4.22
N GLU A 191 -1.90 -5.95 -5.34
CA GLU A 191 -1.26 -7.16 -5.81
C GLU A 191 0.26 -7.06 -5.55
N PHE A 192 0.80 -8.08 -4.89
CA PHE A 192 2.21 -8.12 -4.51
C PHE A 192 2.84 -9.39 -5.04
N ASP A 193 3.86 -9.25 -5.86
CA ASP A 193 4.69 -10.34 -6.37
C ASP A 193 6.11 -10.17 -5.84
N VAL A 194 6.50 -11.05 -4.93
CA VAL A 194 7.77 -10.99 -4.23
C VAL A 194 8.56 -12.25 -4.57
N ASP A 195 9.53 -12.13 -5.46
CA ASP A 195 10.43 -13.22 -5.82
C ASP A 195 11.78 -13.03 -5.13
N LEU A 196 12.01 -13.87 -4.12
CA LEU A 196 13.24 -13.84 -3.33
C LEU A 196 14.25 -14.92 -3.75
N THR A 197 14.03 -15.60 -4.86
CA THR A 197 14.89 -16.72 -5.33
C THR A 197 16.35 -16.31 -5.41
N ASP A 198 16.61 -15.11 -5.93
CA ASP A 198 17.94 -14.56 -6.14
C ASP A 198 18.31 -13.48 -5.12
N VAL A 199 17.61 -13.38 -4.01
CA VAL A 199 17.92 -12.45 -2.92
C VAL A 199 18.51 -13.22 -1.75
N ARG A 200 19.67 -12.80 -1.25
CA ARG A 200 20.30 -13.42 -0.08
C ARG A 200 19.63 -12.94 1.22
N VAL A 201 18.44 -13.48 1.49
CA VAL A 201 17.66 -13.14 2.68
C VAL A 201 18.27 -13.82 3.92
N THR A 202 18.48 -13.08 4.99
CA THR A 202 18.87 -13.60 6.32
C THR A 202 17.69 -13.82 7.22
N ASP A 203 16.75 -12.90 7.21
CA ASP A 203 15.45 -12.96 7.90
C ASP A 203 14.43 -12.12 7.15
N GLY A 204 13.14 -12.44 7.34
CA GLY A 204 12.05 -11.76 6.66
C GLY A 204 10.88 -11.44 7.57
N ARG A 205 10.28 -10.27 7.36
CA ARG A 205 8.99 -9.90 7.93
C ARG A 205 8.11 -9.31 6.85
N VAL A 206 6.92 -9.88 6.69
CA VAL A 206 5.96 -9.44 5.66
C VAL A 206 4.63 -9.14 6.35
N ASN A 207 4.21 -7.90 6.34
CA ASN A 207 2.94 -7.46 6.88
C ASN A 207 2.05 -7.00 5.72
N VAL A 208 0.93 -7.67 5.52
CA VAL A 208 -0.01 -7.41 4.43
C VAL A 208 -1.41 -7.14 4.98
N GLY A 209 -2.10 -6.16 4.42
CA GLY A 209 -3.48 -5.85 4.77
C GLY A 209 -4.48 -6.75 4.05
N ALA A 210 -5.31 -6.15 3.22
CA ALA A 210 -6.26 -6.84 2.34
C ALA A 210 -5.68 -6.94 0.93
N SER A 211 -5.00 -8.03 0.58
CA SER A 211 -4.20 -8.11 -0.63
C SER A 211 -4.14 -9.49 -1.26
N SER A 212 -3.67 -9.53 -2.51
CA SER A 212 -3.19 -10.73 -3.17
C SER A 212 -1.66 -10.74 -3.14
N LEU A 213 -1.06 -11.75 -2.54
CA LEU A 213 0.39 -11.88 -2.41
C LEU A 213 0.87 -13.19 -3.04
N ARG A 214 1.83 -13.09 -3.95
CA ARG A 214 2.66 -14.21 -4.40
C ARG A 214 4.04 -14.03 -3.78
N LEU A 215 4.48 -15.01 -3.03
CA LEU A 215 5.81 -15.05 -2.42
C LEU A 215 6.57 -16.29 -2.91
N VAL A 216 7.66 -16.07 -3.63
CA VAL A 216 8.65 -17.12 -3.91
C VAL A 216 9.69 -17.09 -2.81
N VAL A 217 9.82 -18.20 -2.08
CA VAL A 217 10.76 -18.25 -0.95
C VAL A 217 12.23 -18.22 -1.43
N PRO A 218 13.14 -17.60 -0.64
CA PRO A 218 14.52 -17.49 -1.01
C PRO A 218 15.22 -18.86 -0.95
N LYS A 219 16.31 -18.99 -1.71
CA LYS A 219 17.24 -20.11 -1.56
C LYS A 219 18.18 -19.84 -0.39
N PRO A 220 18.16 -20.64 0.69
CA PRO A 220 19.10 -20.44 1.78
C PRO A 220 20.53 -20.71 1.29
N THR A 221 21.42 -19.77 1.57
CA THR A 221 22.84 -19.90 1.23
C THR A 221 23.69 -20.43 2.39
N SER A 222 23.21 -20.25 3.61
CA SER A 222 23.84 -20.80 4.83
C SER A 222 22.87 -20.72 6.01
N GLY A 223 22.49 -21.86 6.56
CA GLY A 223 21.67 -21.97 7.76
C GLY A 223 20.18 -21.76 7.52
N ASP A 224 19.47 -21.51 8.60
CA ASP A 224 18.00 -21.40 8.61
C ASP A 224 17.55 -19.95 8.34
N ILE A 225 16.61 -19.76 7.43
CA ILE A 225 15.95 -18.48 7.17
C ILE A 225 14.57 -18.52 7.83
N ALA A 226 14.28 -17.52 8.66
CA ALA A 226 12.96 -17.34 9.27
C ALA A 226 12.23 -16.19 8.61
N ILE A 227 11.05 -16.47 8.05
CA ILE A 227 10.14 -15.46 7.47
C ILE A 227 8.85 -15.45 8.29
N ARG A 228 8.50 -14.29 8.83
CA ARG A 228 7.23 -14.09 9.55
C ARG A 228 6.30 -13.25 8.70
N MET A 229 5.09 -13.77 8.49
CA MET A 229 4.07 -13.09 7.73
C MET A 229 2.85 -12.82 8.62
N ASN A 230 2.38 -11.58 8.61
CA ASN A 230 1.13 -11.19 9.25
C ASN A 230 0.17 -10.69 8.19
N GLY A 231 -1.02 -11.27 8.11
CA GLY A 231 -2.02 -10.94 7.10
C GLY A 231 -3.38 -10.59 7.70
N GLY A 232 -4.09 -9.66 7.07
CA GLY A 232 -5.50 -9.40 7.36
C GLY A 232 -6.40 -10.39 6.63
N ALA A 233 -7.11 -9.90 5.59
CA ALA A 233 -7.92 -10.71 4.68
C ALA A 233 -7.19 -10.83 3.33
N SER A 234 -6.49 -11.92 3.08
CA SER A 234 -5.56 -12.01 1.95
C SER A 234 -5.67 -13.34 1.20
N ASN A 235 -5.35 -13.28 -0.09
CA ASN A 235 -5.08 -14.46 -0.91
C ASN A 235 -3.57 -14.62 -1.07
N ILE A 236 -2.99 -15.68 -0.52
CA ILE A 236 -1.55 -15.88 -0.42
C ILE A 236 -1.14 -17.11 -1.22
N VAL A 237 -0.26 -16.92 -2.19
CA VAL A 237 0.37 -18.00 -2.94
C VAL A 237 1.84 -18.06 -2.56
N ILE A 238 2.27 -19.18 -1.99
CA ILE A 238 3.66 -19.43 -1.61
C ILE A 238 4.23 -20.40 -2.62
N VAL A 239 5.30 -19.99 -3.28
CA VAL A 239 6.03 -20.84 -4.22
C VAL A 239 7.32 -21.32 -3.56
N VAL A 240 7.48 -22.64 -3.45
CA VAL A 240 8.70 -23.26 -2.93
C VAL A 240 9.52 -23.79 -4.13
N PRO A 241 10.63 -23.13 -4.50
CA PRO A 241 11.47 -23.55 -5.62
C PRO A 241 12.04 -24.92 -5.41
N ASP A 242 12.42 -25.57 -6.51
CA ASP A 242 13.09 -26.86 -6.46
C ASP A 242 14.43 -26.77 -5.71
N GLY A 243 14.68 -27.77 -4.86
CA GLY A 243 15.90 -27.82 -4.01
C GLY A 243 15.83 -26.97 -2.75
N VAL A 244 14.75 -26.24 -2.52
CA VAL A 244 14.53 -25.52 -1.25
C VAL A 244 13.70 -26.39 -0.31
N GLU A 245 14.20 -26.56 0.91
CA GLU A 245 13.49 -27.25 1.98
C GLU A 245 12.80 -26.22 2.87
N ALA A 246 11.48 -26.32 2.97
CA ALA A 246 10.65 -25.33 3.64
C ALA A 246 9.61 -25.94 4.57
N ARG A 247 9.36 -25.26 5.69
CA ARG A 247 8.22 -25.48 6.57
C ARG A 247 7.34 -24.25 6.58
N ILE A 248 6.05 -24.46 6.37
CA ILE A 248 5.05 -23.40 6.38
C ILE A 248 4.07 -23.70 7.50
N ALA A 249 4.11 -22.89 8.56
CA ALA A 249 3.20 -22.99 9.71
C ALA A 249 2.21 -21.82 9.64
N THR A 250 0.92 -22.13 9.79
CA THR A 250 -0.15 -21.14 9.73
C THR A 250 -0.94 -21.10 11.03
N THR A 251 -1.29 -19.89 11.47
CA THR A 251 -2.16 -19.66 12.64
C THR A 251 -3.12 -18.53 12.31
N GLY A 252 -4.38 -18.63 12.76
CA GLY A 252 -5.34 -17.56 12.52
C GLY A 252 -6.80 -17.95 12.65
N GLY A 253 -7.69 -17.03 12.28
CA GLY A 253 -9.13 -17.17 12.43
C GLY A 253 -9.76 -18.11 11.40
N LEU A 254 -10.01 -17.62 10.19
CA LEU A 254 -10.60 -18.37 9.07
C LEU A 254 -9.52 -18.63 8.02
N LEU A 255 -8.81 -19.74 8.14
CA LEU A 255 -7.74 -20.09 7.21
C LEU A 255 -8.11 -21.32 6.39
N SER A 256 -7.78 -21.28 5.10
CA SER A 256 -7.67 -22.45 4.24
C SER A 256 -6.22 -22.60 3.79
N LEU A 257 -5.60 -23.72 4.07
CA LEU A 257 -4.28 -24.10 3.58
C LEU A 257 -4.41 -25.26 2.62
N ARG A 258 -3.93 -25.06 1.39
CA ARG A 258 -3.88 -26.07 0.36
C ARG A 258 -2.46 -26.18 -0.17
N SER A 259 -1.98 -27.39 -0.39
CA SER A 259 -0.72 -27.63 -1.08
C SER A 259 -0.99 -28.29 -2.43
N ASP A 260 -0.51 -27.66 -3.48
CA ASP A 260 -0.44 -28.18 -4.84
C ASP A 260 0.99 -28.66 -5.18
N ASN A 261 1.96 -28.52 -4.27
CA ASN A 261 3.33 -28.94 -4.45
C ASN A 261 3.51 -30.41 -4.04
N ALA A 262 3.96 -31.26 -4.96
CA ALA A 262 4.12 -32.69 -4.72
C ALA A 262 5.17 -33.03 -3.63
N ARG A 263 6.14 -32.14 -3.37
CA ARG A 263 7.18 -32.31 -2.35
C ARG A 263 6.70 -31.88 -0.96
N VAL A 264 5.65 -31.07 -0.90
CA VAL A 264 5.08 -30.61 0.35
C VAL A 264 3.99 -31.59 0.79
N GLY A 265 4.28 -32.35 1.82
CA GLY A 265 3.35 -33.34 2.35
C GLY A 265 2.02 -32.68 2.73
N THR A 266 0.93 -33.29 2.31
CA THR A 266 -0.42 -32.91 2.72
C THR A 266 -0.64 -33.30 4.18
N GLY A 267 -0.19 -32.47 5.08
CA GLY A 267 -0.64 -32.55 6.48
C GLY A 267 -2.09 -32.10 6.57
N GLY A 268 -2.99 -32.87 6.00
CA GLY A 268 -4.44 -32.69 6.02
C GLY A 268 -4.92 -31.36 5.43
N GLU A 269 -5.86 -31.39 4.52
CA GLU A 269 -6.60 -30.19 4.13
C GLU A 269 -7.30 -29.62 5.37
N ALA A 270 -6.72 -28.58 5.98
CA ALA A 270 -7.41 -27.83 7.02
C ALA A 270 -8.45 -26.92 6.38
N ARG A 271 -9.59 -27.48 6.01
CA ARG A 271 -10.73 -26.70 5.54
C ARG A 271 -11.42 -26.06 6.73
N GLY A 272 -11.39 -24.74 6.78
CA GLY A 272 -12.32 -23.97 7.61
C GLY A 272 -12.15 -24.14 9.12
N CYS A 273 -10.93 -24.30 9.60
CA CYS A 273 -10.69 -24.39 11.03
C CYS A 273 -10.63 -22.99 11.67
N VAL A 274 -11.49 -22.74 12.67
CA VAL A 274 -11.41 -21.53 13.50
C VAL A 274 -10.34 -21.72 14.55
N ALA A 275 -9.32 -20.86 14.56
CA ALA A 275 -8.21 -20.84 15.51
C ALA A 275 -7.31 -22.10 15.55
N CYS A 276 -7.16 -22.79 14.42
CA CYS A 276 -6.24 -23.92 14.31
C CYS A 276 -4.89 -23.54 13.73
N GLY A 277 -3.82 -24.05 14.33
CA GLY A 277 -2.49 -24.05 13.74
C GLY A 277 -2.32 -25.27 12.83
N THR A 278 -1.89 -25.06 11.59
CA THR A 278 -1.56 -26.13 10.65
C THR A 278 -0.16 -25.89 10.11
N SER A 279 0.61 -26.95 9.91
CA SER A 279 1.92 -26.84 9.26
C SER A 279 2.05 -27.88 8.16
N VAL A 280 2.68 -27.48 7.08
CA VAL A 280 3.10 -28.35 5.98
C VAL A 280 4.60 -28.17 5.78
N GLU A 281 5.29 -29.24 5.38
CA GLU A 281 6.73 -29.19 5.16
C GLU A 281 7.12 -30.04 3.97
N THR A 282 8.24 -29.68 3.34
CA THR A 282 8.85 -30.51 2.31
C THR A 282 9.41 -31.79 2.93
N SER A 283 9.46 -32.86 2.15
CA SER A 283 9.87 -34.19 2.63
C SER A 283 11.30 -34.24 3.18
N GLY A 284 12.18 -33.36 2.72
CA GLY A 284 13.57 -33.26 3.15
C GLY A 284 13.82 -32.30 4.30
N TYR A 285 12.81 -31.56 4.78
CA TYR A 285 12.98 -30.46 5.73
C TYR A 285 13.73 -30.83 7.00
N SER A 286 13.42 -31.98 7.61
CA SER A 286 14.02 -32.41 8.86
C SER A 286 15.50 -32.79 8.72
N ALA A 287 15.91 -33.22 7.54
CA ALA A 287 17.30 -33.64 7.24
C ALA A 287 18.15 -32.50 6.64
N ALA A 288 17.51 -31.44 6.20
CA ALA A 288 18.19 -30.31 5.56
C ALA A 288 19.00 -29.51 6.56
N ARG A 289 20.21 -29.09 6.13
CA ARG A 289 21.07 -28.18 6.88
C ARG A 289 20.66 -26.72 6.70
N ASP A 290 20.24 -26.40 5.48
CA ASP A 290 19.82 -25.06 5.05
C ASP A 290 18.34 -25.11 4.68
N ARG A 291 17.50 -24.36 5.38
CA ARG A 291 16.05 -24.47 5.25
C ARG A 291 15.33 -23.14 5.50
N VAL A 292 14.10 -23.07 5.04
CA VAL A 292 13.24 -21.90 5.23
C VAL A 292 12.09 -22.25 6.15
N THR A 293 11.89 -21.46 7.19
CA THR A 293 10.73 -21.54 8.07
C THR A 293 9.83 -20.34 7.85
N LEU A 294 8.64 -20.56 7.32
CA LEU A 294 7.64 -19.53 7.11
C LEU A 294 6.52 -19.68 8.15
N THR A 295 6.34 -18.65 8.97
CA THR A 295 5.25 -18.58 9.95
C THR A 295 4.26 -17.53 9.51
N ILE A 296 3.00 -17.93 9.28
CA ILE A 296 1.93 -17.07 8.78
C ILE A 296 0.86 -16.93 9.86
N SER A 297 0.60 -15.70 10.29
CA SER A 297 -0.51 -15.34 11.15
C SER A 297 -1.49 -14.50 10.36
N ALA A 298 -2.71 -15.00 10.12
CA ALA A 298 -3.66 -14.29 9.29
C ALA A 298 -5.10 -14.35 9.84
N GLY A 299 -5.90 -13.32 9.55
CA GLY A 299 -7.29 -13.22 9.97
C GLY A 299 -8.19 -14.16 9.17
N ALA A 300 -8.54 -13.75 7.94
CA ALA A 300 -9.36 -14.52 7.01
C ALA A 300 -8.58 -14.65 5.68
N SER A 301 -7.93 -15.78 5.44
CA SER A 301 -7.04 -15.92 4.29
C SER A 301 -7.10 -17.29 3.64
N SER A 302 -6.91 -17.29 2.32
CA SER A 302 -6.65 -18.49 1.52
C SER A 302 -5.17 -18.59 1.22
N ILE A 303 -4.55 -19.70 1.56
CA ILE A 303 -3.11 -19.94 1.39
C ILE A 303 -2.95 -21.16 0.49
N VAL A 304 -2.22 -20.97 -0.61
CA VAL A 304 -1.89 -22.03 -1.57
C VAL A 304 -0.38 -22.18 -1.64
N VAL A 305 0.12 -23.38 -1.43
CA VAL A 305 1.55 -23.71 -1.57
C VAL A 305 1.76 -24.43 -2.90
N ARG A 306 2.68 -23.95 -3.71
CA ARG A 306 3.02 -24.48 -5.03
C ARG A 306 4.49 -24.79 -5.15
#